data_36b528bc62df14de6842ad43704ecfd6
#
_entry.id   36b528bc62df14de6842ad43704ecfd6
#
_cell.length_a   1.000
_cell.length_b   1.000
_cell.length_c   1.000
_cell.angle_alpha   90.00
_cell.angle_beta   90.00
_cell.angle_gamma   90.00
#
_symmetry.space_group_name_H-M   'P 1'
#
loop_
_entity.id
_entity.type
_entity.pdbx_description
1 polymer ?
#
loop_
_entity_poly.entity_id
_entity_poly.type
_entity_poly.pdbx_seq_one_letter_code
_entity_poly.pdbx_strand_id
1 'polypeptide(L)'
;AQNGNQGPYKLIGQNGELFVLVVSGSESVFINGKKIKRGIDKDYVINYNAGEIIFNSTYPIMADMRINVEYQVSEKNYNSFIGYTKVKIKKKRFTHNISFYNENDIKDQPLLQNVSENQIEILSNAGDNIELMSAPTGILTTFNTNRILYKKEMINNEEVFIYSNNEEDELYEVNFTNVGQNKGDYIIITNNAIDNIYEYIPRINGEKQGNFDPIVKLIAPEKLQLLVYNSTYEVKNNSKLNIELATSKKDNNLFSAFDDYDNEGLASKINYQYENKTKNFNIKTNLDINYLDNNFQTIERIYNTEFNRDWDFSENISNDYNQLFSKATVELNTKKIGSLLYKFENLSFEDYYKGTRNSISIISNEDRKIMFSSISSIMDSKQNNYSSQFIVTKNKIDVKHKSGWAELIYNVERKQGNGNVINILRPDFGEQLYELKKGFGIKDKSFVEIGYRKKTNDSILNGNLENVNSYDSYFINSQLLNNQKTKLNIFINQNKYVSVNNQEKEDFLNTRLVYNQRAFKNIVESNLFFETNSGNLPQQEYTFLEVEPGLGSYKWIDINGNNIQELEEFEIAVFEDEGRYIRVLLPNQIFIRTYQNKLNYSLKFNFLRWKNSGKGIKKFFPRISNQLQYSIDK
;
A
#
# COMPACT_ATOMS: atom_id res chain seq x y z
N ALA A 1 -0.44 -2.70 -11.25
CA ALA A 1 0.50 -3.84 -11.23
C ALA A 1 0.88 -4.25 -12.66
N GLN A 2 1.84 -5.16 -12.80
CA GLN A 2 2.20 -5.81 -14.07
C GLN A 2 2.24 -7.32 -13.90
N ASN A 3 2.03 -8.05 -15.01
CA ASN A 3 1.98 -9.51 -14.99
C ASN A 3 3.29 -10.11 -14.46
N GLY A 4 3.19 -10.92 -13.40
CA GLY A 4 4.34 -11.60 -12.80
C GLY A 4 5.33 -10.71 -12.07
N ASN A 5 5.09 -9.40 -11.96
CA ASN A 5 5.93 -8.51 -11.17
C ASN A 5 5.66 -8.72 -9.67
N GLN A 6 6.52 -9.48 -9.00
CA GLN A 6 6.41 -9.73 -7.56
C GLN A 6 7.09 -8.63 -6.72
N GLY A 7 7.70 -7.65 -7.33
CA GLY A 7 8.45 -6.58 -6.67
C GLY A 7 9.97 -6.69 -6.89
N PRO A 8 10.74 -5.82 -6.22
CA PRO A 8 10.31 -4.91 -5.14
C PRO A 8 9.41 -3.75 -5.62
N TYR A 9 8.34 -3.50 -4.89
CA TYR A 9 7.51 -2.30 -5.03
C TYR A 9 7.98 -1.26 -4.05
N LYS A 10 8.41 -0.11 -4.57
CA LYS A 10 8.94 0.99 -3.77
C LYS A 10 7.80 1.77 -3.12
N LEU A 11 7.93 2.05 -1.83
CA LEU A 11 7.07 2.97 -1.10
C LEU A 11 7.65 4.37 -1.23
N ILE A 12 6.79 5.35 -1.44
CA ILE A 12 7.15 6.74 -1.77
C ILE A 12 6.67 7.63 -0.63
N GLY A 13 7.48 8.60 -0.23
CA GLY A 13 7.14 9.59 0.78
C GLY A 13 5.98 10.50 0.35
N GLN A 14 5.46 11.25 1.29
CA GLN A 14 4.29 12.14 1.06
C GLN A 14 4.57 13.19 -0.02
N ASN A 15 5.81 13.66 -0.13
CA ASN A 15 6.25 14.64 -1.12
C ASN A 15 6.92 14.00 -2.34
N GLY A 16 6.83 12.67 -2.49
CA GLY A 16 7.43 11.93 -3.59
C GLY A 16 8.86 11.46 -3.32
N GLU A 17 9.33 11.49 -2.08
CA GLU A 17 10.63 10.97 -1.71
C GLU A 17 10.73 9.48 -2.05
N LEU A 18 11.76 9.12 -2.82
CA LEU A 18 12.00 7.73 -3.24
C LEU A 18 12.63 6.87 -2.13
N PHE A 19 13.14 7.50 -1.09
CA PHE A 19 13.70 6.83 0.07
C PHE A 19 12.92 7.22 1.31
N VAL A 20 12.26 6.26 1.94
CA VAL A 20 11.49 6.46 3.17
C VAL A 20 11.77 5.34 4.17
N LEU A 21 11.99 5.71 5.41
CA LEU A 21 12.06 4.77 6.53
C LEU A 21 10.64 4.48 7.03
N VAL A 22 10.17 3.27 6.77
CA VAL A 22 8.83 2.86 7.18
C VAL A 22 8.84 2.37 8.63
N VAL A 23 7.90 2.86 9.44
CA VAL A 23 7.74 2.39 10.82
C VAL A 23 7.38 0.92 10.85
N SER A 24 8.20 0.11 11.52
CA SER A 24 8.03 -1.34 11.53
C SER A 24 6.66 -1.76 12.08
N GLY A 25 5.90 -2.51 11.27
CA GLY A 25 4.57 -3.02 11.62
C GLY A 25 3.42 -2.03 11.40
N SER A 26 3.68 -0.83 10.89
CA SER A 26 2.63 0.14 10.54
C SER A 26 1.94 -0.18 9.23
N GLU A 27 2.57 -0.97 8.38
CA GLU A 27 2.06 -1.22 7.05
C GLU A 27 0.80 -2.07 7.03
N SER A 28 -0.07 -1.75 6.09
CA SER A 28 -1.24 -2.54 5.72
C SER A 28 -1.31 -2.65 4.21
N VAL A 29 -1.13 -3.84 3.68
CA VAL A 29 -1.13 -4.10 2.24
C VAL A 29 -2.47 -4.68 1.82
N PHE A 30 -3.06 -4.09 0.78
CA PHE A 30 -4.34 -4.51 0.22
C PHE A 30 -4.18 -4.84 -1.25
N ILE A 31 -4.78 -5.93 -1.68
CA ILE A 31 -4.93 -6.27 -3.10
C ILE A 31 -6.41 -6.37 -3.43
N ASN A 32 -6.86 -5.56 -4.39
CA ASN A 32 -8.27 -5.44 -4.76
C ASN A 32 -9.17 -5.20 -3.53
N GLY A 33 -8.73 -4.31 -2.62
CA GLY A 33 -9.44 -3.98 -1.38
C GLY A 33 -9.36 -5.03 -0.26
N LYS A 34 -8.74 -6.18 -0.50
CA LYS A 34 -8.57 -7.23 0.50
C LYS A 34 -7.21 -7.12 1.18
N LYS A 35 -7.21 -6.94 2.51
CA LYS A 35 -5.97 -6.96 3.31
C LYS A 35 -5.31 -8.32 3.25
N ILE A 36 -4.03 -8.35 2.90
CA ILE A 36 -3.19 -9.54 2.83
C ILE A 36 -2.21 -9.61 4.00
N LYS A 37 -1.55 -10.75 4.18
CA LYS A 37 -0.77 -11.05 5.38
C LYS A 37 0.73 -10.98 5.13
N ARG A 38 1.45 -10.28 6.01
CA ARG A 38 2.91 -10.26 6.03
C ARG A 38 3.47 -11.58 6.56
N GLY A 39 4.57 -12.02 5.97
CA GLY A 39 5.40 -13.12 6.44
C GLY A 39 6.07 -13.86 5.30
N ILE A 40 7.23 -14.44 5.59
CA ILE A 40 8.00 -15.21 4.60
C ILE A 40 7.22 -16.44 4.08
N ASP A 41 6.29 -16.96 4.90
CA ASP A 41 5.39 -18.06 4.58
C ASP A 41 3.94 -17.60 4.33
N LYS A 42 3.73 -16.32 4.08
CA LYS A 42 2.42 -15.70 3.81
C LYS A 42 2.39 -15.06 2.42
N ASP A 43 1.81 -13.89 2.31
CA ASP A 43 1.52 -13.26 1.02
C ASP A 43 2.63 -12.31 0.56
N TYR A 44 3.30 -11.60 1.49
CA TYR A 44 4.37 -10.64 1.19
C TYR A 44 5.40 -10.51 2.31
N VAL A 45 6.54 -9.95 1.96
CA VAL A 45 7.57 -9.46 2.89
C VAL A 45 7.85 -7.98 2.63
N ILE A 46 8.35 -7.26 3.63
CA ILE A 46 8.71 -5.85 3.54
C ILE A 46 10.11 -5.62 4.10
N ASN A 47 10.88 -4.80 3.41
CA ASN A 47 12.11 -4.20 3.91
C ASN A 47 11.79 -2.77 4.38
N TYR A 48 11.72 -2.56 5.68
CA TYR A 48 11.35 -1.27 6.26
C TYR A 48 12.39 -0.18 6.02
N ASN A 49 13.67 -0.55 5.99
CA ASN A 49 14.76 0.42 5.76
C ASN A 49 14.82 0.89 4.31
N ALA A 50 14.55 -0.03 3.37
CA ALA A 50 14.51 0.32 1.96
C ALA A 50 13.13 0.84 1.52
N GLY A 51 12.07 0.71 2.32
CA GLY A 51 10.71 1.03 1.92
C GLY A 51 10.22 0.16 0.76
N GLU A 52 10.49 -1.15 0.78
CA GLU A 52 10.21 -2.05 -0.35
C GLU A 52 9.34 -3.24 0.05
N ILE A 53 8.35 -3.55 -0.79
CA ILE A 53 7.47 -4.71 -0.63
C ILE A 53 7.72 -5.71 -1.74
N ILE A 54 7.87 -6.98 -1.36
CA ILE A 54 8.01 -8.10 -2.28
C ILE A 54 6.88 -9.09 -1.99
N PHE A 55 6.10 -9.43 -3.01
CA PHE A 55 5.05 -10.45 -2.91
C PHE A 55 5.64 -11.83 -3.08
N ASN A 56 5.16 -12.77 -2.28
CA ASN A 56 5.62 -14.15 -2.35
C ASN A 56 4.98 -14.88 -3.55
N SER A 57 5.65 -15.90 -4.05
CA SER A 57 5.17 -16.74 -5.18
C SER A 57 3.81 -17.39 -4.94
N THR A 58 3.40 -17.54 -3.67
CA THR A 58 2.07 -18.04 -3.30
C THR A 58 0.95 -17.03 -3.58
N TYR A 59 1.31 -15.77 -3.86
CA TYR A 59 0.39 -14.70 -4.25
C TYR A 59 0.85 -14.03 -5.55
N PRO A 60 0.72 -14.70 -6.71
CA PRO A 60 1.17 -14.16 -8.00
C PRO A 60 0.45 -12.86 -8.33
N ILE A 61 1.23 -11.83 -8.67
CA ILE A 61 0.70 -10.51 -9.05
C ILE A 61 0.41 -10.49 -10.54
N MET A 62 -0.77 -9.96 -10.90
CA MET A 62 -1.23 -9.82 -12.28
C MET A 62 -1.52 -8.34 -12.57
N ALA A 63 -1.47 -7.95 -13.84
CA ALA A 63 -1.58 -6.54 -14.26
C ALA A 63 -2.88 -5.85 -13.85
N ASP A 64 -3.96 -6.61 -13.73
CA ASP A 64 -5.29 -6.12 -13.33
C ASP A 64 -5.48 -5.99 -11.82
N MET A 65 -4.48 -6.37 -11.01
CA MET A 65 -4.53 -6.22 -9.56
C MET A 65 -4.20 -4.80 -9.13
N ARG A 66 -5.00 -4.28 -8.21
CA ARG A 66 -4.78 -2.99 -7.54
C ARG A 66 -4.07 -3.22 -6.22
N ILE A 67 -2.88 -2.64 -6.09
CA ILE A 67 -2.06 -2.72 -4.88
C ILE A 67 -2.20 -1.38 -4.15
N ASN A 68 -2.76 -1.41 -2.95
CA ASN A 68 -2.82 -0.26 -2.06
C ASN A 68 -2.02 -0.56 -0.79
N VAL A 69 -1.17 0.35 -0.39
CA VAL A 69 -0.35 0.23 0.82
C VAL A 69 -0.55 1.44 1.71
N GLU A 70 -0.92 1.21 2.94
CA GLU A 70 -0.98 2.21 3.99
C GLU A 70 0.19 1.98 4.94
N TYR A 71 0.93 3.01 5.27
CA TYR A 71 2.11 2.93 6.13
C TYR A 71 2.40 4.28 6.79
N GLN A 72 3.19 4.22 7.84
CA GLN A 72 3.73 5.41 8.51
C GLN A 72 5.22 5.51 8.22
N VAL A 73 5.69 6.72 7.95
CA VAL A 73 7.12 7.03 7.80
C VAL A 73 7.70 7.46 9.14
N SER A 74 8.96 7.09 9.36
CA SER A 74 9.66 7.41 10.62
C SER A 74 10.14 8.85 10.69
N GLU A 75 10.25 9.51 9.54
CA GLU A 75 10.78 10.87 9.46
C GLU A 75 9.77 11.86 10.02
N LYS A 76 10.15 12.51 11.11
CA LYS A 76 9.43 13.64 11.69
C LYS A 76 10.22 14.91 11.40
N ASN A 77 9.55 15.87 10.78
CA ASN A 77 10.16 17.15 10.45
C ASN A 77 10.26 18.08 11.66
N TYR A 78 9.37 17.90 12.64
CA TYR A 78 9.33 18.66 13.89
C TYR A 78 9.11 17.74 15.09
N ASN A 79 9.57 18.17 16.26
CA ASN A 79 9.11 17.59 17.51
C ASN A 79 7.62 17.88 17.68
N SER A 80 6.83 16.88 18.04
CA SER A 80 5.39 17.02 18.22
C SER A 80 4.94 16.62 19.62
N PHE A 81 3.92 17.31 20.11
CA PHE A 81 3.22 16.98 21.34
C PHE A 81 1.86 16.36 21.03
N ILE A 82 1.60 15.15 21.56
CA ILE A 82 0.32 14.47 21.40
C ILE A 82 -0.34 14.35 22.76
N GLY A 83 -1.58 14.83 22.86
CA GLY A 83 -2.42 14.73 24.06
C GLY A 83 -3.78 14.13 23.76
N TYR A 84 -4.24 13.20 24.61
CA TYR A 84 -5.57 12.61 24.51
C TYR A 84 -6.25 12.54 25.87
N THR A 85 -7.49 12.99 25.92
CA THR A 85 -8.32 12.93 27.13
C THR A 85 -9.71 12.39 26.78
N LYS A 86 -10.24 11.54 27.64
CA LYS A 86 -11.59 10.99 27.49
C LYS A 86 -12.33 10.98 28.81
N VAL A 87 -13.53 11.55 28.82
CA VAL A 87 -14.47 11.52 29.93
C VAL A 87 -15.67 10.68 29.56
N LYS A 88 -16.05 9.73 30.41
CA LYS A 88 -17.21 8.87 30.23
C LYS A 88 -18.17 9.03 31.41
N ILE A 89 -19.41 9.36 31.11
CA ILE A 89 -20.50 9.51 32.09
C ILE A 89 -21.59 8.50 31.73
N LYS A 90 -21.92 7.62 32.66
CA LYS A 90 -23.03 6.67 32.50
C LYS A 90 -24.13 6.97 33.51
N LYS A 91 -25.34 7.21 33.01
CA LYS A 91 -26.52 7.45 33.85
C LYS A 91 -27.73 6.70 33.28
N LYS A 92 -28.18 5.67 34.00
CA LYS A 92 -29.30 4.80 33.58
C LYS A 92 -29.09 4.26 32.16
N ARG A 93 -29.89 4.73 31.20
CA ARG A 93 -29.90 4.32 29.80
C ARG A 93 -29.01 5.18 28.89
N PHE A 94 -28.39 6.21 29.47
CA PHE A 94 -27.52 7.12 28.72
C PHE A 94 -26.06 6.85 29.05
N THR A 95 -25.24 6.84 28.00
CA THR A 95 -23.79 6.85 28.14
C THR A 95 -23.26 7.98 27.27
N HIS A 96 -22.59 8.94 27.90
CA HIS A 96 -21.97 10.07 27.22
C HIS A 96 -20.47 9.91 27.30
N ASN A 97 -19.78 10.14 26.18
CA ASN A 97 -18.33 10.21 26.11
C ASN A 97 -17.95 11.55 25.48
N ILE A 98 -17.01 12.25 26.08
CA ILE A 98 -16.36 13.42 25.51
C ILE A 98 -14.89 13.05 25.35
N SER A 99 -14.35 13.20 24.15
CA SER A 99 -12.94 12.92 23.86
C SER A 99 -12.32 14.15 23.22
N PHE A 100 -11.14 14.50 23.67
CA PHE A 100 -10.33 15.55 23.08
C PHE A 100 -8.99 14.98 22.68
N TYR A 101 -8.58 15.24 21.45
CA TYR A 101 -7.29 14.91 20.88
C TYR A 101 -6.60 16.19 20.44
N ASN A 102 -5.31 16.28 20.70
CA ASN A 102 -4.45 17.36 20.23
C ASN A 102 -3.11 16.78 19.79
N GLU A 103 -2.72 17.08 18.58
CA GLU A 103 -1.39 16.87 18.03
C GLU A 103 -0.89 18.22 17.54
N ASN A 104 0.30 18.60 17.96
CA ASN A 104 0.85 19.94 17.67
C ASN A 104 2.35 19.85 17.53
N ASP A 105 2.84 20.28 16.39
CA ASP A 105 4.26 20.43 16.14
C ASP A 105 4.82 21.64 16.88
N ILE A 106 6.06 21.52 17.32
CA ILE A 106 6.78 22.60 18.03
C ILE A 106 7.58 23.38 17.00
N LYS A 107 7.11 24.59 16.65
CA LYS A 107 7.68 25.46 15.60
C LYS A 107 9.20 25.62 15.70
N ASP A 108 9.70 25.80 16.93
CA ASP A 108 11.11 26.13 17.19
C ASP A 108 11.99 24.89 17.34
N GLN A 109 11.46 23.70 17.02
CA GLN A 109 12.19 22.43 17.15
C GLN A 109 12.11 21.60 15.87
N PRO A 110 12.61 22.10 14.73
CA PRO A 110 12.76 21.28 13.53
C PRO A 110 13.79 20.18 13.76
N LEU A 111 13.57 19.00 13.17
CA LEU A 111 14.43 17.82 13.32
C LEU A 111 15.27 17.54 12.08
N LEU A 112 14.65 17.57 10.91
CA LEU A 112 15.29 17.15 9.65
C LEU A 112 15.62 18.33 8.73
N GLN A 113 15.19 19.53 9.07
CA GLN A 113 15.47 20.74 8.30
C GLN A 113 15.90 21.88 9.22
N ASN A 114 16.92 22.61 8.79
CA ASN A 114 17.27 23.89 9.41
C ASN A 114 16.52 24.98 8.66
N VAL A 115 15.44 25.48 9.24
CA VAL A 115 14.61 26.52 8.60
C VAL A 115 15.26 27.87 8.84
N SER A 116 15.76 28.53 7.78
CA SER A 116 16.33 29.86 7.84
C SER A 116 15.24 30.94 7.99
N GLU A 117 15.61 32.16 8.39
CA GLU A 117 14.66 33.28 8.49
C GLU A 117 13.94 33.55 7.17
N ASN A 118 14.62 33.48 6.04
CA ASN A 118 14.01 33.64 4.71
C ASN A 118 13.01 32.51 4.39
N GLN A 119 13.27 31.29 4.83
CA GLN A 119 12.37 30.17 4.65
C GLN A 119 11.12 30.29 5.56
N ILE A 120 11.28 30.83 6.77
CA ILE A 120 10.16 31.16 7.66
C ILE A 120 9.28 32.26 7.01
N GLU A 121 9.89 33.26 6.37
CA GLU A 121 9.16 34.30 5.65
C GLU A 121 8.36 33.72 4.47
N ILE A 122 8.96 32.80 3.70
CA ILE A 122 8.25 32.07 2.63
C ILE A 122 7.06 31.30 3.20
N LEU A 123 7.27 30.52 4.26
CA LEU A 123 6.20 29.76 4.91
C LEU A 123 5.10 30.68 5.45
N SER A 124 5.46 31.81 6.08
CA SER A 124 4.48 32.76 6.62
C SER A 124 3.60 33.40 5.55
N ASN A 125 4.10 33.53 4.33
CA ASN A 125 3.38 34.11 3.19
C ASN A 125 2.63 33.07 2.36
N ALA A 126 2.93 31.78 2.53
CA ALA A 126 2.36 30.68 1.74
C ALA A 126 0.93 30.29 2.16
N GLY A 127 0.50 30.67 3.39
CA GLY A 127 -0.72 30.11 3.96
C GLY A 127 -0.61 28.60 4.12
N ASP A 128 -1.69 27.87 3.89
CA ASP A 128 -1.75 26.40 3.85
C ASP A 128 -1.43 25.82 2.47
N ASN A 129 -1.08 26.67 1.49
CA ASN A 129 -0.82 26.23 0.12
C ASN A 129 0.56 25.58 -0.02
N ILE A 130 0.60 24.24 -0.05
CA ILE A 130 1.82 23.42 -0.17
C ILE A 130 2.62 23.77 -1.43
N GLU A 131 1.99 24.20 -2.53
CA GLU A 131 2.69 24.56 -3.78
C GLU A 131 3.55 25.82 -3.60
N LEU A 132 3.16 26.72 -2.69
CA LEU A 132 3.91 27.93 -2.35
C LEU A 132 4.99 27.70 -1.29
N MET A 133 4.96 26.58 -0.59
CA MET A 133 5.95 26.21 0.43
C MET A 133 7.22 25.65 -0.21
N SER A 134 7.91 26.47 -0.99
CA SER A 134 9.16 26.07 -1.66
C SER A 134 10.16 27.23 -1.67
N ALA A 135 11.44 26.90 -1.46
CA ALA A 135 12.53 27.85 -1.50
C ALA A 135 13.48 27.52 -2.66
N PRO A 136 14.06 28.53 -3.33
CA PRO A 136 15.10 28.30 -4.31
C PRO A 136 16.32 27.66 -3.68
N THR A 137 17.02 26.83 -4.43
CA THR A 137 18.29 26.21 -4.05
C THR A 137 19.45 26.84 -4.82
N GLY A 138 20.66 26.43 -4.50
CA GLY A 138 21.87 26.95 -5.14
C GLY A 138 22.76 27.61 -4.10
N ILE A 139 23.53 26.79 -3.39
CA ILE A 139 24.49 27.26 -2.40
C ILE A 139 25.85 27.36 -3.08
N LEU A 140 26.46 28.56 -3.06
CA LEU A 140 27.79 28.78 -3.57
C LEU A 140 28.81 27.87 -2.84
N THR A 141 29.61 27.13 -3.60
CA THR A 141 30.53 26.15 -3.06
C THR A 141 31.84 26.12 -3.85
N THR A 142 32.83 25.45 -3.31
CA THR A 142 34.11 25.20 -4.00
C THR A 142 34.03 23.92 -4.82
N PHE A 143 34.86 23.83 -5.85
CA PHE A 143 34.98 22.65 -6.70
C PHE A 143 35.22 21.37 -5.86
N ASN A 144 34.44 20.31 -6.16
CA ASN A 144 34.59 19.01 -5.55
C ASN A 144 34.21 17.92 -6.55
N THR A 145 35.13 17.02 -6.86
CA THR A 145 34.94 15.93 -7.82
C THR A 145 33.90 14.91 -7.37
N ASN A 146 33.55 14.84 -6.07
CA ASN A 146 32.56 13.91 -5.52
C ASN A 146 31.15 14.49 -5.46
N ARG A 147 30.91 15.66 -6.06
CA ARG A 147 29.61 16.33 -6.10
C ARG A 147 29.25 16.77 -7.50
N ILE A 148 27.97 16.71 -7.82
CA ILE A 148 27.43 17.32 -9.03
C ILE A 148 27.22 18.81 -8.76
N LEU A 149 27.94 19.66 -9.51
CA LEU A 149 27.92 21.09 -9.31
C LEU A 149 27.40 21.79 -10.58
N TYR A 150 26.87 22.99 -10.38
CA TYR A 150 26.24 23.78 -11.41
C TYR A 150 26.80 25.20 -11.40
N LYS A 151 26.85 25.84 -12.57
CA LYS A 151 27.06 27.29 -12.71
C LYS A 151 25.77 27.98 -13.09
N LYS A 152 25.69 29.27 -12.86
CA LYS A 152 24.57 30.10 -13.29
C LYS A 152 24.84 30.68 -14.67
N GLU A 153 23.87 30.56 -15.56
CA GLU A 153 23.87 31.20 -16.88
C GLU A 153 22.54 31.91 -17.16
N MET A 154 22.61 32.98 -17.98
CA MET A 154 21.40 33.69 -18.41
C MET A 154 20.94 33.12 -19.75
N ILE A 155 19.80 32.45 -19.75
CA ILE A 155 19.14 31.96 -20.99
C ILE A 155 17.76 32.59 -21.07
N ASN A 156 17.47 33.28 -22.20
CA ASN A 156 16.21 33.97 -22.44
C ASN A 156 15.79 34.95 -21.35
N ASN A 157 16.73 35.67 -20.77
CA ASN A 157 16.55 36.59 -19.62
C ASN A 157 16.16 35.90 -18.29
N GLU A 158 16.27 34.58 -18.17
CA GLU A 158 16.09 33.82 -16.95
C GLU A 158 17.46 33.29 -16.48
N GLU A 159 17.74 33.37 -15.18
CA GLU A 159 18.92 32.77 -14.56
C GLU A 159 18.66 31.27 -14.36
N VAL A 160 19.48 30.43 -14.98
CA VAL A 160 19.34 28.98 -14.95
C VAL A 160 20.63 28.32 -14.47
N PHE A 161 20.52 27.13 -13.89
CA PHE A 161 21.63 26.31 -13.49
C PHE A 161 22.03 25.34 -14.60
N ILE A 162 23.31 25.35 -14.96
CA ILE A 162 23.89 24.45 -15.96
C ILE A 162 25.00 23.63 -15.31
N TYR A 163 24.97 22.31 -15.53
CA TYR A 163 26.02 21.43 -15.03
C TYR A 163 27.42 21.91 -15.43
N SER A 164 28.33 21.98 -14.48
CA SER A 164 29.74 22.31 -14.72
C SER A 164 30.66 21.49 -13.81
N ASN A 165 31.71 20.96 -14.43
CA ASN A 165 32.83 20.31 -13.74
C ASN A 165 34.14 21.13 -13.89
N ASN A 166 34.03 22.40 -14.25
CA ASN A 166 35.17 23.30 -14.42
C ASN A 166 35.46 24.02 -13.10
N GLU A 167 36.69 23.86 -12.60
CA GLU A 167 37.17 24.47 -11.34
C GLU A 167 37.22 26.01 -11.38
N GLU A 168 37.31 26.61 -12.60
CA GLU A 168 37.33 28.05 -12.79
C GLU A 168 35.96 28.72 -12.77
N ASP A 169 34.86 27.93 -12.86
CA ASP A 169 33.50 28.47 -12.83
C ASP A 169 33.08 28.79 -11.38
N GLU A 170 32.17 29.76 -11.24
CA GLU A 170 31.47 29.99 -9.99
C GLU A 170 30.44 28.88 -9.76
N LEU A 171 30.74 27.99 -8.83
CA LEU A 171 30.03 26.73 -8.68
C LEU A 171 29.01 26.76 -7.54
N TYR A 172 27.88 26.13 -7.80
CA TYR A 172 26.75 26.01 -6.88
C TYR A 172 26.39 24.54 -6.67
N GLU A 173 26.14 24.18 -5.43
CA GLU A 173 25.43 22.94 -5.06
C GLU A 173 23.93 23.21 -5.16
N VAL A 174 23.23 22.47 -6.02
CA VAL A 174 21.81 22.71 -6.36
C VAL A 174 21.01 21.45 -6.13
N ASN A 175 19.95 21.55 -5.34
CA ASN A 175 18.99 20.48 -5.16
C ASN A 175 17.82 20.68 -6.12
N PHE A 176 17.45 19.62 -6.86
CA PHE A 176 16.32 19.63 -7.77
C PHE A 176 15.17 18.79 -7.21
N THR A 177 14.00 19.37 -7.18
CA THR A 177 12.78 18.70 -6.72
C THR A 177 11.89 18.34 -7.90
N ASN A 178 11.35 17.11 -7.89
CA ASN A 178 10.34 16.70 -8.87
C ASN A 178 9.02 17.45 -8.58
N VAL A 179 8.63 18.29 -9.51
CA VAL A 179 7.41 19.12 -9.43
C VAL A 179 6.25 18.53 -10.24
N GLY A 180 6.47 17.41 -10.91
CA GLY A 180 5.50 16.71 -11.75
C GLY A 180 5.75 16.88 -13.25
N GLN A 181 5.08 16.07 -14.04
CA GLN A 181 5.25 16.03 -15.48
C GLN A 181 4.86 17.38 -16.12
N ASN A 182 5.79 17.97 -16.89
CA ASN A 182 5.66 19.26 -17.58
C ASN A 182 5.35 20.43 -16.62
N LYS A 183 5.73 20.32 -15.35
CA LYS A 183 5.59 21.40 -14.35
C LYS A 183 6.91 22.07 -13.96
N GLY A 184 8.05 21.54 -14.40
CA GLY A 184 9.39 22.03 -14.14
C GLY A 184 10.12 22.48 -15.39
N ASP A 185 11.25 23.15 -15.20
CA ASP A 185 12.12 23.65 -16.26
C ASP A 185 13.36 22.77 -16.50
N TYR A 186 13.47 21.60 -15.79
CA TYR A 186 14.61 20.68 -15.88
C TYR A 186 14.17 19.24 -16.11
N ILE A 187 15.07 18.49 -16.79
CA ILE A 187 14.96 17.03 -16.95
C ILE A 187 16.24 16.35 -16.48
N ILE A 188 16.16 15.06 -16.18
CA ILE A 188 17.35 14.22 -15.93
C ILE A 188 17.93 13.79 -17.27
N ILE A 189 19.24 14.08 -17.51
CA ILE A 189 19.93 13.64 -18.73
C ILE A 189 20.74 12.37 -18.50
N THR A 190 21.37 12.24 -17.36
CA THR A 190 22.19 11.08 -17.02
C THR A 190 22.04 10.74 -15.55
N ASN A 191 22.04 9.44 -15.25
CA ASN A 191 22.22 8.92 -13.91
C ASN A 191 23.73 8.67 -13.74
N ASN A 192 24.39 9.48 -12.93
CA ASN A 192 25.75 9.22 -12.50
C ASN A 192 25.71 8.37 -11.20
N ALA A 193 26.80 7.66 -10.88
CA ALA A 193 26.88 6.91 -9.62
C ALA A 193 26.80 7.81 -8.38
N ILE A 194 27.17 9.09 -8.51
CA ILE A 194 27.12 10.07 -7.42
C ILE A 194 25.70 10.63 -7.25
N ASP A 195 25.10 11.13 -8.35
CA ASP A 195 23.76 11.74 -8.36
C ASP A 195 23.27 11.92 -9.79
N ASN A 196 22.03 12.37 -9.96
CA ASN A 196 21.45 12.70 -11.26
C ASN A 196 21.99 14.05 -11.75
N ILE A 197 22.26 14.14 -13.06
CA ILE A 197 22.57 15.41 -13.73
C ILE A 197 21.29 15.94 -14.38
N TYR A 198 20.96 17.18 -14.05
CA TYR A 198 19.77 17.87 -14.54
C TYR A 198 20.16 18.90 -15.60
N GLU A 199 19.35 18.98 -16.66
CA GLU A 199 19.51 19.94 -17.77
C GLU A 199 18.27 20.82 -17.89
N TYR A 200 18.51 22.11 -18.07
CA TYR A 200 17.45 23.07 -18.36
C TYR A 200 16.83 22.85 -19.74
N ILE A 201 15.51 22.79 -19.81
CA ILE A 201 14.76 22.76 -21.06
C ILE A 201 13.99 24.07 -21.23
N PRO A 202 14.19 24.80 -22.35
CA PRO A 202 13.46 26.00 -22.62
C PRO A 202 11.95 25.76 -22.72
N ARG A 203 11.17 26.68 -22.19
CA ARG A 203 9.70 26.65 -22.27
C ARG A 203 9.23 26.80 -23.73
N ILE A 204 8.20 26.06 -24.11
CA ILE A 204 7.55 26.14 -25.42
C ILE A 204 6.24 26.90 -25.23
N ASN A 205 6.10 28.04 -25.95
CA ASN A 205 4.95 28.95 -25.84
C ASN A 205 4.63 29.40 -24.37
N GLY A 206 5.67 29.49 -23.54
CA GLY A 206 5.53 29.84 -22.12
C GLY A 206 5.22 28.66 -21.19
N GLU A 207 4.99 27.47 -21.71
CA GLU A 207 4.72 26.27 -20.93
C GLU A 207 6.00 25.50 -20.61
N LYS A 208 6.15 25.07 -19.36
CA LYS A 208 7.27 24.25 -18.89
C LYS A 208 7.27 22.88 -19.54
N GLN A 209 8.44 22.32 -19.81
CA GLN A 209 8.64 21.05 -20.52
C GLN A 209 9.33 19.99 -19.67
N GLY A 210 9.90 20.38 -18.55
CA GLY A 210 10.60 19.50 -17.62
C GLY A 210 9.73 19.00 -16.48
N ASN A 211 10.34 18.20 -15.63
CA ASN A 211 9.68 17.59 -14.47
C ASN A 211 10.29 18.05 -13.14
N PHE A 212 11.39 18.78 -13.18
CA PHE A 212 12.16 19.21 -12.00
C PHE A 212 12.40 20.72 -12.01
N ASP A 213 12.45 21.30 -10.81
CA ASP A 213 12.87 22.69 -10.59
C ASP A 213 13.96 22.74 -9.51
N PRO A 214 14.89 23.76 -9.54
CA PRO A 214 15.95 23.95 -8.54
C PRO A 214 15.40 24.58 -7.27
N ILE A 215 14.51 23.86 -6.61
CA ILE A 215 13.85 24.26 -5.38
C ILE A 215 13.90 23.14 -4.33
N VAL A 216 13.80 23.51 -3.08
CA VAL A 216 13.52 22.58 -1.98
C VAL A 216 12.12 22.84 -1.45
N LYS A 217 11.33 21.79 -1.29
CA LYS A 217 10.03 21.88 -0.62
C LYS A 217 10.25 22.11 0.87
N LEU A 218 9.59 23.11 1.39
CA LEU A 218 9.58 23.42 2.82
C LEU A 218 8.40 22.70 3.46
N ILE A 219 8.63 22.14 4.63
CA ILE A 219 7.57 21.48 5.41
C ILE A 219 7.27 22.38 6.60
N ALA A 220 6.04 22.87 6.66
CA ALA A 220 5.58 23.68 7.77
C ALA A 220 5.20 22.82 8.99
N PRO A 221 5.35 23.33 10.23
CA PRO A 221 4.81 22.68 11.42
C PRO A 221 3.28 22.75 11.41
N GLU A 222 2.62 21.66 11.77
CA GLU A 222 1.17 21.54 11.70
C GLU A 222 0.52 21.26 13.07
N LYS A 223 -0.79 21.47 13.14
CA LYS A 223 -1.57 21.22 14.34
C LYS A 223 -2.91 20.60 13.98
N LEU A 224 -3.28 19.54 14.68
CA LEU A 224 -4.60 18.92 14.59
C LEU A 224 -5.24 18.82 15.97
N GLN A 225 -6.45 19.37 16.11
CA GLN A 225 -7.27 19.25 17.30
C GLN A 225 -8.62 18.65 16.94
N LEU A 226 -9.09 17.71 17.76
CA LEU A 226 -10.40 17.08 17.60
C LEU A 226 -11.13 17.07 18.94
N LEU A 227 -12.39 17.52 18.93
CA LEU A 227 -13.32 17.36 20.02
C LEU A 227 -14.48 16.49 19.56
N VAL A 228 -14.69 15.34 20.21
CA VAL A 228 -15.73 14.38 19.86
C VAL A 228 -16.67 14.18 21.05
N TYR A 229 -17.94 14.43 20.84
CA TYR A 229 -19.01 14.08 21.76
C TYR A 229 -19.79 12.89 21.21
N ASN A 230 -19.86 11.82 21.96
CA ASN A 230 -20.64 10.64 21.61
C ASN A 230 -21.65 10.32 22.71
N SER A 231 -22.92 10.17 22.33
CA SER A 231 -24.02 9.80 23.24
C SER A 231 -24.71 8.54 22.75
N THR A 232 -24.79 7.55 23.61
CA THR A 232 -25.57 6.33 23.40
C THR A 232 -26.79 6.33 24.30
N TYR A 233 -27.96 6.19 23.72
CA TYR A 233 -29.23 6.02 24.42
C TYR A 233 -29.80 4.62 24.18
N GLU A 234 -29.96 3.83 25.22
CA GLU A 234 -30.65 2.56 25.20
C GLU A 234 -32.17 2.81 25.26
N VAL A 235 -32.83 2.92 24.09
CA VAL A 235 -34.27 3.23 23.99
C VAL A 235 -35.10 2.12 24.66
N LYS A 236 -34.75 0.87 24.35
CA LYS A 236 -35.28 -0.35 24.98
C LYS A 236 -34.16 -1.40 25.05
N ASN A 237 -34.42 -2.56 25.63
CA ASN A 237 -33.43 -3.64 25.71
C ASN A 237 -32.97 -4.15 24.34
N ASN A 238 -33.71 -3.85 23.30
CA ASN A 238 -33.48 -4.31 21.93
C ASN A 238 -33.21 -3.17 20.93
N SER A 239 -33.09 -1.93 21.39
CA SER A 239 -32.83 -0.80 20.50
C SER A 239 -31.92 0.25 21.15
N LYS A 240 -31.00 0.78 20.33
CA LYS A 240 -30.01 1.78 20.72
C LYS A 240 -29.97 2.91 19.69
N LEU A 241 -29.83 4.11 20.19
CA LEU A 241 -29.56 5.30 19.41
C LEU A 241 -28.19 5.84 19.81
N ASN A 242 -27.28 5.97 18.84
CA ASN A 242 -25.98 6.59 19.01
C ASN A 242 -25.97 7.90 18.23
N ILE A 243 -25.54 8.97 18.88
CA ILE A 243 -25.33 10.29 18.25
C ILE A 243 -23.90 10.68 18.51
N GLU A 244 -23.18 11.04 17.48
CA GLU A 244 -21.80 11.52 17.55
C GLU A 244 -21.72 12.87 16.85
N LEU A 245 -21.10 13.85 17.52
CA LEU A 245 -20.78 15.16 17.00
C LEU A 245 -19.29 15.35 17.17
N ALA A 246 -18.63 15.80 16.14
CA ALA A 246 -17.20 16.05 16.16
C ALA A 246 -16.87 17.38 15.49
N THR A 247 -15.89 18.08 16.02
CA THR A 247 -15.27 19.23 15.35
C THR A 247 -13.78 19.01 15.30
N SER A 248 -13.18 19.37 14.16
CA SER A 248 -11.73 19.38 13.95
C SER A 248 -11.26 20.82 13.78
N LYS A 249 -10.02 21.06 14.16
CA LYS A 249 -9.25 22.25 13.79
C LYS A 249 -7.90 21.77 13.30
N LYS A 250 -7.66 21.89 11.97
CA LYS A 250 -6.41 21.52 11.32
C LYS A 250 -5.78 22.78 10.75
N ASP A 251 -4.56 23.07 11.18
CA ASP A 251 -3.73 24.14 10.69
C ASP A 251 -2.48 23.50 10.10
N ASN A 252 -2.29 23.64 8.80
CA ASN A 252 -1.20 23.00 8.06
C ASN A 252 0.07 23.85 8.04
N ASN A 253 0.02 25.06 8.60
CA ASN A 253 1.17 25.95 8.62
C ASN A 253 1.15 26.92 9.81
N LEU A 254 1.67 26.49 10.94
CA LEU A 254 1.73 27.30 12.15
C LEU A 254 2.57 28.59 12.02
N PHE A 255 3.35 28.78 10.95
CA PHE A 255 4.06 30.04 10.67
C PHE A 255 3.15 31.10 10.03
N SER A 256 2.06 30.71 9.38
CA SER A 256 1.10 31.60 8.75
C SER A 256 -0.19 31.73 9.57
N ALA A 257 -0.84 32.87 9.46
CA ALA A 257 -2.24 33.07 9.86
C ALA A 257 -3.10 33.45 8.66
N PHE A 258 -2.53 33.31 7.47
CA PHE A 258 -3.22 33.57 6.22
C PHE A 258 -4.08 32.36 5.88
N ASP A 259 -5.34 32.52 5.56
CA ASP A 259 -6.34 31.48 5.27
C ASP A 259 -6.79 30.55 6.44
N ASP A 260 -6.54 30.91 7.69
CA ASP A 260 -7.01 30.17 8.89
C ASP A 260 -8.55 29.99 8.98
N TYR A 261 -9.33 30.58 8.06
CA TYR A 261 -10.80 30.56 8.08
C TYR A 261 -11.41 29.21 7.75
N ASP A 262 -10.70 28.33 7.05
CA ASP A 262 -11.11 26.98 6.63
C ASP A 262 -10.52 25.87 7.50
N ASN A 263 -9.75 26.20 8.51
CA ASN A 263 -9.15 25.26 9.45
C ASN A 263 -10.17 24.48 10.29
N GLU A 264 -11.41 24.96 10.42
CA GLU A 264 -12.43 24.36 11.27
C GLU A 264 -13.46 23.58 10.46
N GLY A 265 -13.69 22.32 10.85
CA GLY A 265 -14.67 21.44 10.21
C GLY A 265 -15.58 20.76 11.22
N LEU A 266 -16.77 20.36 10.78
CA LEU A 266 -17.79 19.69 11.56
C LEU A 266 -18.12 18.31 10.98
N ALA A 267 -18.33 17.32 11.85
CA ALA A 267 -18.87 16.04 11.48
C ALA A 267 -19.99 15.60 12.43
N SER A 268 -20.96 14.89 11.90
CA SER A 268 -22.02 14.32 12.69
C SER A 268 -22.40 12.93 12.22
N LYS A 269 -22.76 12.06 13.18
CA LYS A 269 -23.22 10.72 12.91
C LYS A 269 -24.41 10.36 13.79
N ILE A 270 -25.44 9.81 13.16
CA ILE A 270 -26.61 9.25 13.84
C ILE A 270 -26.71 7.78 13.44
N ASN A 271 -26.73 6.91 14.43
CA ASN A 271 -26.87 5.47 14.23
C ASN A 271 -28.00 4.94 15.11
N TYR A 272 -29.00 4.33 14.50
CA TYR A 272 -30.08 3.63 15.19
C TYR A 272 -29.99 2.13 14.92
N GLN A 273 -29.95 1.34 15.97
CA GLN A 273 -29.88 -0.11 15.92
C GLN A 273 -31.11 -0.71 16.59
N TYR A 274 -31.71 -1.69 15.93
CA TYR A 274 -32.79 -2.49 16.47
C TYR A 274 -32.49 -3.97 16.25
N GLU A 275 -32.66 -4.80 17.29
CA GLU A 275 -32.52 -6.25 17.22
C GLU A 275 -33.74 -6.94 17.84
N ASN A 276 -34.39 -7.82 17.06
CA ASN A 276 -35.46 -8.67 17.57
C ASN A 276 -35.08 -10.15 17.43
N LYS A 277 -34.85 -10.76 18.56
CA LYS A 277 -34.37 -12.14 18.65
C LYS A 277 -35.48 -13.05 19.13
N THR A 278 -35.85 -14.00 18.28
CA THR A 278 -36.80 -15.08 18.59
C THR A 278 -36.10 -16.43 18.65
N LYS A 279 -36.82 -17.49 18.95
CA LYS A 279 -36.25 -18.85 19.01
C LYS A 279 -35.69 -19.31 17.66
N ASN A 280 -36.29 -18.90 16.54
CA ASN A 280 -36.02 -19.43 15.20
C ASN A 280 -35.27 -18.44 14.30
N PHE A 281 -35.40 -17.16 14.55
CA PHE A 281 -34.76 -16.10 13.74
C PHE A 281 -34.35 -14.91 14.60
N ASN A 282 -33.42 -14.14 14.06
CA ASN A 282 -32.97 -12.87 14.58
C ASN A 282 -33.00 -11.83 13.47
N ILE A 283 -33.75 -10.75 13.67
CA ILE A 283 -33.79 -9.61 12.76
C ILE A 283 -32.99 -8.48 13.38
N LYS A 284 -32.02 -7.94 12.61
CA LYS A 284 -31.29 -6.73 12.97
C LYS A 284 -31.54 -5.67 11.93
N THR A 285 -31.86 -4.48 12.38
CA THR A 285 -31.98 -3.29 11.55
C THR A 285 -30.99 -2.25 12.03
N ASN A 286 -30.28 -1.63 11.08
CA ASN A 286 -29.35 -0.55 11.39
C ASN A 286 -29.57 0.59 10.39
N LEU A 287 -29.70 1.81 10.92
CA LEU A 287 -29.80 3.05 10.15
C LEU A 287 -28.62 3.93 10.54
N ASP A 288 -27.82 4.33 9.58
CA ASP A 288 -26.68 5.22 9.74
C ASP A 288 -26.86 6.45 8.87
N ILE A 289 -26.61 7.63 9.42
CA ILE A 289 -26.52 8.90 8.70
C ILE A 289 -25.23 9.56 9.17
N ASN A 290 -24.34 9.87 8.24
CA ASN A 290 -23.07 10.52 8.48
C ASN A 290 -23.00 11.79 7.62
N TYR A 291 -22.71 12.92 8.25
CA TYR A 291 -22.40 14.16 7.59
C TYR A 291 -20.96 14.55 7.90
N LEU A 292 -20.21 14.94 6.88
CA LEU A 292 -18.86 15.47 7.01
C LEU A 292 -18.80 16.79 6.23
N ASP A 293 -18.36 17.82 6.92
CA ASP A 293 -17.95 19.07 6.31
C ASP A 293 -16.65 18.85 5.49
N ASN A 294 -16.46 19.59 4.39
CA ASN A 294 -15.27 19.47 3.55
C ASN A 294 -13.98 19.81 4.31
N ASN A 295 -14.04 20.72 5.30
CA ASN A 295 -12.90 21.10 6.13
C ASN A 295 -12.67 20.16 7.32
N PHE A 296 -13.55 19.14 7.52
CA PHE A 296 -13.39 18.23 8.65
C PHE A 296 -12.25 17.25 8.44
N GLN A 297 -11.25 17.30 9.30
CA GLN A 297 -10.07 16.44 9.25
C GLN A 297 -10.15 15.31 10.27
N THR A 298 -9.70 14.14 9.86
CA THR A 298 -9.69 12.92 10.67
C THR A 298 -8.26 12.47 10.95
N ILE A 299 -8.05 11.75 12.06
CA ILE A 299 -6.74 11.16 12.38
C ILE A 299 -6.40 10.03 11.40
N GLU A 300 -7.41 9.21 11.07
CA GLU A 300 -7.27 8.07 10.16
C GLU A 300 -8.40 8.08 9.12
N ARG A 301 -8.21 7.37 8.03
CA ARG A 301 -9.23 7.22 7.00
C ARG A 301 -10.51 6.56 7.56
N ILE A 302 -11.66 7.15 7.27
CA ILE A 302 -12.97 6.65 7.71
C ILE A 302 -13.44 5.46 6.87
N TYR A 303 -13.14 5.46 5.57
CA TYR A 303 -13.63 4.47 4.62
C TYR A 303 -12.55 3.48 4.18
N ASN A 304 -12.95 2.39 3.52
CA ASN A 304 -12.01 1.40 3.00
C ASN A 304 -11.18 1.95 1.82
N THR A 305 -10.10 1.24 1.47
CA THR A 305 -9.17 1.64 0.41
C THR A 305 -9.80 1.73 -0.99
N GLU A 306 -10.90 1.02 -1.24
CA GLU A 306 -11.59 1.00 -2.53
C GLU A 306 -12.84 1.91 -2.53
N PHE A 307 -13.06 2.73 -1.49
CA PHE A 307 -14.28 3.52 -1.35
C PHE A 307 -14.56 4.41 -2.56
N ASN A 308 -13.56 5.17 -3.02
CA ASN A 308 -13.70 6.07 -4.17
C ASN A 308 -14.01 5.29 -5.46
N ARG A 309 -13.36 4.12 -5.62
CA ARG A 309 -13.64 3.22 -6.74
C ARG A 309 -15.05 2.64 -6.68
N ASP A 310 -15.44 2.16 -5.52
CA ASP A 310 -16.74 1.50 -5.32
C ASP A 310 -17.91 2.47 -5.50
N TRP A 311 -17.66 3.77 -5.37
CA TRP A 311 -18.62 4.84 -5.58
C TRP A 311 -18.38 5.64 -6.86
N ASP A 312 -17.36 5.28 -7.65
CA ASP A 312 -17.03 5.88 -8.96
C ASP A 312 -16.89 7.40 -8.96
N PHE A 313 -16.08 7.94 -8.05
CA PHE A 313 -15.72 9.35 -8.00
C PHE A 313 -14.21 9.60 -7.83
N SER A 314 -13.74 10.84 -8.09
CA SER A 314 -12.34 11.22 -7.95
C SER A 314 -11.91 11.40 -6.48
N GLU A 315 -10.60 11.28 -6.22
CA GLU A 315 -10.06 11.39 -4.86
C GLU A 315 -10.26 12.76 -4.22
N ASN A 316 -10.26 13.83 -5.02
CA ASN A 316 -10.29 15.21 -4.52
C ASN A 316 -11.69 15.75 -4.21
N ILE A 317 -12.77 15.06 -4.58
CA ILE A 317 -14.15 15.55 -4.35
C ILE A 317 -14.44 15.80 -2.86
N SER A 318 -13.90 14.96 -1.97
CA SER A 318 -14.15 15.09 -0.53
C SER A 318 -13.55 16.34 0.10
N ASN A 319 -12.58 16.96 -0.55
CA ASN A 319 -11.96 18.20 -0.08
C ASN A 319 -12.70 19.45 -0.53
N ASP A 320 -13.51 19.33 -1.60
CA ASP A 320 -14.19 20.46 -2.22
C ASP A 320 -15.64 20.58 -1.79
N TYR A 321 -16.27 19.48 -1.35
CA TYR A 321 -17.72 19.41 -1.09
C TYR A 321 -18.06 18.70 0.21
N ASN A 322 -19.10 19.19 0.89
CA ASN A 322 -19.66 18.51 2.05
C ASN A 322 -20.25 17.16 1.67
N GLN A 323 -20.03 16.17 2.52
CA GLN A 323 -20.46 14.80 2.29
C GLN A 323 -21.64 14.40 3.17
N LEU A 324 -22.66 13.81 2.57
CA LEU A 324 -23.74 13.11 3.28
C LEU A 324 -23.78 11.64 2.85
N PHE A 325 -23.58 10.74 3.81
CA PHE A 325 -23.65 9.31 3.60
C PHE A 325 -24.74 8.70 4.49
N SER A 326 -25.72 8.06 3.89
CA SER A 326 -26.79 7.35 4.60
C SER A 326 -26.83 5.87 4.23
N LYS A 327 -27.07 5.03 5.23
CA LYS A 327 -27.11 3.58 5.07
C LYS A 327 -28.22 2.98 5.92
N ALA A 328 -29.03 2.12 5.29
CA ALA A 328 -30.03 1.29 5.95
C ALA A 328 -29.72 -0.18 5.70
N THR A 329 -29.72 -0.99 6.76
CA THR A 329 -29.52 -2.43 6.64
C THR A 329 -30.61 -3.20 7.37
N VAL A 330 -31.05 -4.31 6.77
CA VAL A 330 -31.92 -5.30 7.38
C VAL A 330 -31.28 -6.67 7.24
N GLU A 331 -30.96 -7.28 8.34
CA GLU A 331 -30.33 -8.60 8.41
C GLU A 331 -31.30 -9.59 9.07
N LEU A 332 -31.61 -10.66 8.37
CA LEU A 332 -32.40 -11.80 8.86
C LEU A 332 -31.48 -13.00 9.03
N ASN A 333 -31.23 -13.39 10.28
CA ASN A 333 -30.47 -14.59 10.62
C ASN A 333 -31.43 -15.71 11.03
N THR A 334 -31.33 -16.85 10.36
CA THR A 334 -32.13 -18.03 10.68
C THR A 334 -31.25 -19.20 11.08
N LYS A 335 -31.65 -19.96 12.09
CA LYS A 335 -30.88 -21.14 12.55
C LYS A 335 -30.78 -22.25 11.50
N LYS A 336 -31.77 -22.35 10.61
CA LYS A 336 -31.85 -23.45 9.63
C LYS A 336 -31.19 -23.12 8.30
N ILE A 337 -31.30 -21.87 7.82
CA ILE A 337 -30.95 -21.51 6.42
C ILE A 337 -29.63 -20.76 6.38
N GLY A 338 -29.44 -19.79 7.26
CA GLY A 338 -28.31 -18.86 7.27
C GLY A 338 -28.77 -17.41 7.41
N SER A 339 -28.01 -16.48 6.84
CA SER A 339 -28.27 -15.05 6.89
C SER A 339 -28.65 -14.48 5.54
N LEU A 340 -29.62 -13.57 5.55
CA LEU A 340 -29.98 -12.68 4.45
C LEU A 340 -29.79 -11.25 4.92
N LEU A 341 -28.94 -10.48 4.23
CA LEU A 341 -28.71 -9.08 4.49
C LEU A 341 -29.10 -8.27 3.25
N TYR A 342 -30.01 -7.33 3.43
CA TYR A 342 -30.25 -6.26 2.47
C TYR A 342 -29.64 -4.96 2.98
N LYS A 343 -28.98 -4.22 2.09
CA LYS A 343 -28.32 -2.96 2.40
C LYS A 343 -28.64 -1.94 1.31
N PHE A 344 -29.17 -0.81 1.73
CA PHE A 344 -29.37 0.39 0.94
C PHE A 344 -28.38 1.44 1.39
N GLU A 345 -27.68 2.08 0.47
CA GLU A 345 -26.71 3.13 0.74
C GLU A 345 -26.92 4.29 -0.23
N ASN A 346 -26.80 5.50 0.27
CA ASN A 346 -26.82 6.73 -0.51
C ASN A 346 -25.65 7.61 -0.10
N LEU A 347 -24.89 8.09 -1.08
CA LEU A 347 -23.77 9.01 -0.91
C LEU A 347 -24.00 10.23 -1.79
N SER A 348 -23.85 11.42 -1.20
CA SER A 348 -23.89 12.67 -1.95
C SER A 348 -22.78 13.62 -1.51
N PHE A 349 -22.21 14.32 -2.48
CA PHE A 349 -21.34 15.46 -2.29
C PHE A 349 -22.09 16.67 -2.85
N GLU A 350 -22.90 17.30 -1.99
CA GLU A 350 -23.82 18.37 -2.36
C GLU A 350 -24.61 18.07 -3.64
N ASP A 351 -24.56 18.97 -4.64
CA ASP A 351 -25.20 18.74 -5.96
C ASP A 351 -24.23 18.21 -7.01
N TYR A 352 -22.93 18.09 -6.69
CA TYR A 352 -21.90 17.67 -7.62
C TYR A 352 -21.95 16.16 -7.91
N TYR A 353 -22.17 15.34 -6.85
CA TYR A 353 -22.20 13.89 -6.97
C TYR A 353 -23.36 13.29 -6.18
N LYS A 354 -24.06 12.32 -6.77
CA LYS A 354 -25.08 11.51 -6.10
C LYS A 354 -24.92 10.06 -6.50
N GLY A 355 -24.75 9.16 -5.54
CA GLY A 355 -24.64 7.72 -5.73
C GLY A 355 -25.65 6.97 -4.86
N THR A 356 -26.26 5.94 -5.41
CA THR A 356 -27.20 5.04 -4.69
C THR A 356 -26.80 3.60 -4.93
N ARG A 357 -26.68 2.81 -3.87
CA ARG A 357 -26.28 1.41 -3.96
C ARG A 357 -27.26 0.52 -3.21
N ASN A 358 -27.72 -0.51 -3.89
CA ASN A 358 -28.52 -1.60 -3.36
C ASN A 358 -27.68 -2.88 -3.32
N SER A 359 -27.63 -3.56 -2.18
CA SER A 359 -26.84 -4.79 -2.02
C SER A 359 -27.66 -5.87 -1.32
N ILE A 360 -27.51 -7.10 -1.79
CA ILE A 360 -28.10 -8.30 -1.17
C ILE A 360 -26.96 -9.28 -0.89
N SER A 361 -26.92 -9.80 0.34
CA SER A 361 -25.99 -10.87 0.73
C SER A 361 -26.77 -12.03 1.32
N ILE A 362 -26.51 -13.22 0.80
CA ILE A 362 -27.10 -14.49 1.27
C ILE A 362 -25.94 -15.41 1.64
N ILE A 363 -25.90 -15.85 2.89
CA ILE A 363 -24.85 -16.75 3.38
C ILE A 363 -25.51 -17.90 4.12
N SER A 364 -25.30 -19.12 3.67
CA SER A 364 -25.80 -20.32 4.36
C SER A 364 -25.03 -20.61 5.63
N ASN A 365 -25.66 -21.39 6.55
CA ASN A 365 -24.98 -21.82 7.79
C ASN A 365 -23.75 -22.70 7.49
N GLU A 366 -22.67 -22.52 8.26
CA GLU A 366 -21.40 -23.21 8.11
C GLU A 366 -21.45 -24.73 8.42
N ASP A 367 -22.48 -25.19 9.15
CA ASP A 367 -22.66 -26.60 9.52
C ASP A 367 -23.19 -27.48 8.38
N ARG A 368 -23.52 -26.88 7.23
CA ARG A 368 -24.07 -27.63 6.12
C ARG A 368 -23.01 -28.32 5.28
N LYS A 369 -23.37 -29.45 4.68
CA LYS A 369 -22.51 -30.12 3.68
C LYS A 369 -22.34 -29.29 2.42
N ILE A 370 -23.40 -28.56 2.02
CA ILE A 370 -23.37 -27.60 0.92
C ILE A 370 -23.60 -26.22 1.50
N MET A 371 -22.62 -25.36 1.33
CA MET A 371 -22.67 -23.96 1.74
C MET A 371 -22.71 -23.09 0.50
N PHE A 372 -23.54 -22.05 0.58
CA PHE A 372 -23.70 -21.06 -0.48
C PHE A 372 -23.46 -19.67 0.10
N SER A 373 -22.73 -18.86 -0.63
CA SER A 373 -22.52 -17.45 -0.34
C SER A 373 -22.71 -16.65 -1.62
N SER A 374 -23.60 -15.67 -1.61
CA SER A 374 -23.81 -14.73 -2.72
C SER A 374 -23.85 -13.31 -2.16
N ILE A 375 -23.06 -12.43 -2.75
CA ILE A 375 -23.06 -11.00 -2.46
C ILE A 375 -23.20 -10.27 -3.79
N SER A 376 -24.31 -9.56 -3.97
CA SER A 376 -24.59 -8.81 -5.19
C SER A 376 -24.93 -7.37 -4.85
N SER A 377 -24.42 -6.43 -5.63
CA SER A 377 -24.73 -5.01 -5.49
C SER A 377 -24.88 -4.35 -6.86
N ILE A 378 -25.78 -3.40 -6.92
CA ILE A 378 -25.97 -2.47 -8.04
C ILE A 378 -25.84 -1.07 -7.46
N MET A 379 -24.94 -0.28 -8.02
CA MET A 379 -24.70 1.11 -7.68
C MET A 379 -24.95 1.96 -8.93
N ASP A 380 -25.79 2.97 -8.79
CA ASP A 380 -26.03 4.01 -9.79
C ASP A 380 -25.45 5.31 -9.27
N SER A 381 -24.66 5.99 -10.09
CA SER A 381 -24.07 7.30 -9.75
C SER A 381 -24.36 8.34 -10.82
N LYS A 382 -24.38 9.60 -10.39
CA LYS A 382 -24.50 10.77 -11.25
C LYS A 382 -23.53 11.84 -10.76
N GLN A 383 -22.70 12.34 -11.68
CA GLN A 383 -21.77 13.43 -11.46
C GLN A 383 -21.87 14.40 -12.63
N ASN A 384 -22.43 15.59 -12.41
CA ASN A 384 -22.73 16.56 -13.48
C ASN A 384 -23.51 15.91 -14.64
N ASN A 385 -22.93 15.88 -15.85
CA ASN A 385 -23.50 15.31 -17.07
C ASN A 385 -23.13 13.84 -17.31
N TYR A 386 -22.44 13.21 -16.36
CA TYR A 386 -22.05 11.81 -16.45
C TYR A 386 -22.85 10.98 -15.47
N SER A 387 -23.32 9.82 -15.92
CA SER A 387 -23.94 8.82 -15.07
C SER A 387 -23.28 7.48 -15.28
N SER A 388 -23.14 6.69 -14.24
CA SER A 388 -22.61 5.34 -14.33
C SER A 388 -23.39 4.34 -13.52
N GLN A 389 -23.33 3.08 -13.96
CA GLN A 389 -23.84 1.94 -13.22
C GLN A 389 -22.68 0.97 -12.96
N PHE A 390 -22.54 0.54 -11.71
CA PHE A 390 -21.55 -0.42 -11.28
C PHE A 390 -22.22 -1.64 -10.64
N ILE A 391 -22.03 -2.80 -11.25
CA ILE A 391 -22.59 -4.08 -10.81
C ILE A 391 -21.45 -4.95 -10.29
N VAL A 392 -21.62 -5.48 -9.09
CA VAL A 392 -20.69 -6.45 -8.49
C VAL A 392 -21.49 -7.65 -8.02
N THR A 393 -21.07 -8.85 -8.41
CA THR A 393 -21.66 -10.10 -7.93
C THR A 393 -20.54 -11.08 -7.59
N LYS A 394 -20.55 -11.60 -6.36
CA LYS A 394 -19.58 -12.58 -5.86
C LYS A 394 -20.34 -13.80 -5.33
N ASN A 395 -20.20 -14.93 -6.01
CA ASN A 395 -20.87 -16.17 -5.66
C ASN A 395 -19.87 -17.26 -5.33
N LYS A 396 -20.16 -18.03 -4.32
CA LYS A 396 -19.36 -19.17 -3.90
C LYS A 396 -20.26 -20.31 -3.44
N ILE A 397 -19.95 -21.51 -3.91
CA ILE A 397 -20.54 -22.77 -3.45
C ILE A 397 -19.41 -23.64 -2.89
N ASP A 398 -19.54 -24.03 -1.65
CA ASP A 398 -18.65 -24.95 -0.97
C ASP A 398 -19.38 -26.28 -0.70
N VAL A 399 -18.80 -27.39 -1.12
CA VAL A 399 -19.33 -28.73 -0.86
C VAL A 399 -18.33 -29.51 0.00
N LYS A 400 -18.73 -29.84 1.22
CA LYS A 400 -17.93 -30.66 2.14
C LYS A 400 -18.29 -32.13 2.01
N HIS A 401 -17.29 -33.00 1.90
CA HIS A 401 -17.48 -34.46 1.94
C HIS A 401 -16.43 -35.11 2.88
N LYS A 402 -16.58 -36.41 3.15
CA LYS A 402 -15.75 -37.11 4.17
C LYS A 402 -14.24 -37.03 3.90
N SER A 403 -13.82 -37.03 2.66
CA SER A 403 -12.40 -37.02 2.26
C SER A 403 -11.89 -35.66 1.78
N GLY A 404 -12.68 -34.57 1.90
CA GLY A 404 -12.25 -33.25 1.44
C GLY A 404 -13.41 -32.30 1.11
N TRP A 405 -13.19 -31.41 0.16
CA TRP A 405 -14.16 -30.39 -0.27
C TRP A 405 -14.07 -30.08 -1.77
N ALA A 406 -15.07 -29.41 -2.29
CA ALA A 406 -15.03 -28.77 -3.60
C ALA A 406 -15.57 -27.35 -3.48
N GLU A 407 -14.99 -26.41 -4.19
CA GLU A 407 -15.42 -25.01 -4.23
C GLU A 407 -15.64 -24.59 -5.68
N LEU A 408 -16.75 -23.90 -5.93
CA LEU A 408 -17.03 -23.18 -7.17
C LEU A 408 -17.20 -21.70 -6.83
N ILE A 409 -16.47 -20.85 -7.53
CA ILE A 409 -16.52 -19.39 -7.38
C ILE A 409 -16.87 -18.79 -8.73
N TYR A 410 -17.84 -17.87 -8.75
CA TYR A 410 -18.19 -17.06 -9.90
C TYR A 410 -18.37 -15.61 -9.49
N ASN A 411 -17.50 -14.74 -9.97
CA ASN A 411 -17.56 -13.31 -9.69
C ASN A 411 -17.69 -12.52 -10.99
N VAL A 412 -18.46 -11.44 -10.93
CA VAL A 412 -18.60 -10.45 -12.00
C VAL A 412 -18.47 -9.07 -11.41
N GLU A 413 -17.66 -8.23 -12.05
CA GLU A 413 -17.66 -6.79 -11.84
C GLU A 413 -17.86 -6.12 -13.20
N ARG A 414 -18.79 -5.17 -13.31
CA ARG A 414 -19.05 -4.45 -14.56
C ARG A 414 -19.42 -3.01 -14.25
N LYS A 415 -18.71 -2.10 -14.88
CA LYS A 415 -19.01 -0.67 -14.88
C LYS A 415 -19.38 -0.23 -16.29
N GLN A 416 -20.45 0.53 -16.41
CA GLN A 416 -20.84 1.20 -17.64
C GLN A 416 -21.27 2.63 -17.33
N GLY A 417 -20.75 3.57 -18.09
CA GLY A 417 -21.08 4.99 -17.97
C GLY A 417 -21.74 5.53 -19.24
N ASN A 418 -22.42 6.65 -19.11
CA ASN A 418 -23.04 7.39 -20.19
C ASN A 418 -22.89 8.89 -19.94
N GLY A 419 -22.46 9.62 -20.96
CA GLY A 419 -22.27 11.08 -20.91
C GLY A 419 -20.90 11.51 -21.44
N ASN A 420 -20.77 12.81 -21.72
CA ASN A 420 -19.52 13.42 -22.17
C ASN A 420 -18.78 14.00 -20.97
N VAL A 421 -17.71 13.36 -20.54
CA VAL A 421 -16.77 13.91 -19.54
C VAL A 421 -15.39 14.00 -20.17
N ILE A 422 -14.79 15.18 -20.11
CA ILE A 422 -13.46 15.45 -20.66
C ILE A 422 -12.36 14.70 -19.90
N ASN A 423 -12.63 14.28 -18.65
CA ASN A 423 -11.73 13.50 -17.81
C ASN A 423 -12.50 12.36 -17.13
N ILE A 424 -12.76 11.27 -17.84
CA ILE A 424 -13.28 10.04 -17.22
C ILE A 424 -12.15 9.42 -16.39
N LEU A 425 -12.24 9.54 -15.09
CA LEU A 425 -11.25 8.98 -14.15
C LEU A 425 -11.10 7.46 -14.26
N ARG A 426 -12.15 6.78 -14.71
CA ARG A 426 -12.14 5.33 -14.91
C ARG A 426 -12.96 4.97 -16.13
N PRO A 427 -12.36 4.39 -17.15
CA PRO A 427 -13.08 3.89 -18.30
C PRO A 427 -14.06 2.77 -17.87
N ASP A 428 -15.06 2.52 -18.71
CA ASP A 428 -15.91 1.37 -18.54
C ASP A 428 -15.11 0.08 -18.62
N PHE A 429 -15.45 -0.87 -17.78
CA PHE A 429 -14.76 -2.15 -17.72
C PHE A 429 -15.71 -3.29 -17.34
N GLY A 430 -15.30 -4.50 -17.68
CA GLY A 430 -15.90 -5.74 -17.22
C GLY A 430 -14.84 -6.70 -16.73
N GLU A 431 -15.15 -7.45 -15.70
CA GLU A 431 -14.33 -8.53 -15.17
C GLU A 431 -15.21 -9.73 -14.84
N GLN A 432 -14.83 -10.91 -15.32
CA GLN A 432 -15.49 -12.16 -14.96
C GLN A 432 -14.45 -13.17 -14.49
N LEU A 433 -14.73 -13.82 -13.37
CA LEU A 433 -13.88 -14.83 -12.77
C LEU A 433 -14.66 -16.11 -12.49
N TYR A 434 -14.14 -17.21 -13.00
CA TYR A 434 -14.58 -18.56 -12.70
C TYR A 434 -13.45 -19.32 -12.02
N GLU A 435 -13.72 -19.95 -10.88
CA GLU A 435 -12.72 -20.74 -10.18
C GLU A 435 -13.34 -22.03 -9.67
N LEU A 436 -12.70 -23.14 -9.99
CA LEU A 436 -13.06 -24.49 -9.53
C LEU A 436 -11.91 -25.05 -8.70
N LYS A 437 -12.20 -25.51 -7.49
CA LYS A 437 -11.22 -26.16 -6.61
C LYS A 437 -11.73 -27.51 -6.14
N LYS A 438 -10.81 -28.45 -6.00
CA LYS A 438 -11.01 -29.74 -5.35
C LYS A 438 -9.93 -29.97 -4.31
N GLY A 439 -10.33 -30.08 -3.06
CA GLY A 439 -9.44 -30.37 -1.95
C GLY A 439 -9.65 -31.77 -1.40
N PHE A 440 -8.55 -32.40 -1.00
CA PHE A 440 -8.48 -33.71 -0.33
C PHE A 440 -7.83 -33.51 1.04
N GLY A 441 -8.35 -34.16 2.07
CA GLY A 441 -7.83 -34.05 3.44
C GLY A 441 -8.65 -33.09 4.29
N ILE A 442 -7.98 -32.49 5.30
CA ILE A 442 -8.59 -31.57 6.26
C ILE A 442 -7.89 -30.21 6.15
N LYS A 443 -8.65 -29.17 5.83
CA LYS A 443 -8.19 -27.79 5.63
C LYS A 443 -7.32 -27.36 6.80
N ASP A 444 -6.73 -26.94 7.42
CA ASP A 444 -5.93 -26.55 8.60
C ASP A 444 -5.01 -27.66 9.18
N LYS A 445 -5.07 -28.88 8.65
CA LYS A 445 -4.18 -29.97 9.08
C LYS A 445 -3.30 -30.43 7.94
N SER A 446 -3.77 -31.42 7.16
CA SER A 446 -3.04 -31.95 6.00
C SER A 446 -4.00 -32.04 4.83
N PHE A 447 -3.65 -31.42 3.72
CA PHE A 447 -4.48 -31.37 2.53
C PHE A 447 -3.66 -31.21 1.25
N VAL A 448 -4.32 -31.55 0.14
CA VAL A 448 -3.94 -31.18 -1.22
C VAL A 448 -5.16 -30.55 -1.88
N GLU A 449 -5.01 -29.37 -2.44
CA GLU A 449 -6.02 -28.66 -3.21
C GLU A 449 -5.52 -28.43 -4.63
N ILE A 450 -6.33 -28.80 -5.61
CA ILE A 450 -6.08 -28.57 -7.04
C ILE A 450 -7.14 -27.57 -7.50
N GLY A 451 -6.75 -26.59 -8.29
CA GLY A 451 -7.69 -25.59 -8.79
C GLY A 451 -7.39 -25.15 -10.21
N TYR A 452 -8.47 -24.72 -10.85
CA TYR A 452 -8.46 -24.00 -12.12
C TYR A 452 -9.20 -22.71 -11.97
N ARG A 453 -8.63 -21.63 -12.50
CA ARG A 453 -9.22 -20.29 -12.50
C ARG A 453 -9.14 -19.72 -13.90
N LYS A 454 -10.25 -19.19 -14.39
CA LYS A 454 -10.32 -18.38 -15.60
C LYS A 454 -10.82 -16.99 -15.25
N LYS A 455 -10.11 -15.98 -15.71
CA LYS A 455 -10.48 -14.58 -15.57
C LYS A 455 -10.47 -13.91 -16.94
N THR A 456 -11.49 -13.12 -17.26
CA THR A 456 -11.57 -12.31 -18.47
C THR A 456 -11.79 -10.87 -18.09
N ASN A 457 -11.09 -9.98 -18.78
CA ASN A 457 -11.22 -8.54 -18.59
C ASN A 457 -11.68 -7.91 -19.91
N ASP A 458 -12.73 -7.08 -19.79
CA ASP A 458 -13.32 -6.33 -20.89
C ASP A 458 -13.01 -4.84 -20.71
N SER A 459 -12.78 -4.12 -21.81
CA SER A 459 -12.61 -2.68 -21.84
C SER A 459 -13.33 -2.08 -23.04
N ILE A 460 -13.41 -0.75 -23.12
CA ILE A 460 -14.01 -0.11 -24.29
C ILE A 460 -13.05 -0.20 -25.48
N LEU A 461 -13.55 -0.85 -26.54
CA LEU A 461 -12.96 -0.84 -27.86
C LEU A 461 -14.03 -0.42 -28.86
N ASN A 462 -13.74 0.57 -29.69
CA ASN A 462 -14.68 1.09 -30.72
C ASN A 462 -16.07 1.46 -30.15
N GLY A 463 -16.13 1.92 -28.89
CA GLY A 463 -17.39 2.30 -28.22
C GLY A 463 -18.17 1.14 -27.59
N ASN A 464 -17.68 -0.09 -27.69
CA ASN A 464 -18.30 -1.28 -27.08
C ASN A 464 -17.38 -1.90 -26.03
N LEU A 465 -17.97 -2.58 -25.07
CA LEU A 465 -17.25 -3.40 -24.09
C LEU A 465 -16.86 -4.73 -24.75
N GLU A 466 -15.58 -4.89 -25.04
CA GLU A 466 -15.01 -6.07 -25.69
C GLU A 466 -13.91 -6.68 -24.83
N ASN A 467 -13.68 -7.99 -24.97
CA ASN A 467 -12.65 -8.69 -24.23
C ASN A 467 -11.26 -8.24 -24.69
N VAL A 468 -10.45 -7.75 -23.77
CA VAL A 468 -9.09 -7.27 -24.03
C VAL A 468 -8.00 -8.26 -23.62
N ASN A 469 -8.26 -9.06 -22.57
CA ASN A 469 -7.35 -10.09 -22.13
C ASN A 469 -8.03 -11.19 -21.31
N SER A 470 -7.34 -12.31 -21.19
CA SER A 470 -7.77 -13.43 -20.36
C SER A 470 -6.59 -14.08 -19.64
N TYR A 471 -6.88 -14.64 -18.47
CA TYR A 471 -5.96 -15.42 -17.65
C TYR A 471 -6.53 -16.80 -17.39
N ASP A 472 -5.74 -17.83 -17.66
CA ASP A 472 -6.00 -19.21 -17.25
C ASP A 472 -4.95 -19.61 -16.21
N SER A 473 -5.36 -20.00 -15.01
CA SER A 473 -4.48 -20.38 -13.91
C SER A 473 -4.76 -21.81 -13.47
N TYR A 474 -3.74 -22.64 -13.45
CA TYR A 474 -3.76 -24.01 -12.91
C TYR A 474 -2.90 -24.04 -11.67
N PHE A 475 -3.45 -24.46 -10.54
CA PHE A 475 -2.67 -24.43 -9.30
C PHE A 475 -2.86 -25.67 -8.43
N ILE A 476 -1.80 -25.96 -7.70
CA ILE A 476 -1.77 -26.96 -6.62
C ILE A 476 -1.34 -26.23 -5.36
N ASN A 477 -2.14 -26.31 -4.31
CA ASN A 477 -1.81 -25.80 -2.99
C ASN A 477 -1.90 -26.93 -1.99
N SER A 478 -0.84 -27.22 -1.27
CA SER A 478 -0.83 -28.34 -0.35
C SER A 478 -0.10 -28.05 0.95
N GLN A 479 -0.62 -28.62 2.01
CA GLN A 479 0.02 -28.75 3.30
C GLN A 479 0.06 -30.25 3.64
N LEU A 480 1.08 -30.95 3.13
CA LEU A 480 1.14 -32.39 3.23
C LEU A 480 1.42 -32.87 4.66
N LEU A 481 2.28 -32.14 5.36
CA LEU A 481 2.63 -32.41 6.76
C LEU A 481 2.52 -31.10 7.54
N ASN A 482 1.83 -31.13 8.67
CA ASN A 482 1.71 -30.00 9.56
C ASN A 482 1.59 -30.48 11.01
N ASN A 483 2.71 -30.77 11.62
CA ASN A 483 2.80 -31.14 13.01
C ASN A 483 4.00 -30.43 13.67
N GLN A 484 4.13 -30.55 14.99
CA GLN A 484 5.19 -29.87 15.76
C GLN A 484 6.62 -30.23 15.33
N LYS A 485 6.80 -31.38 14.65
CA LYS A 485 8.13 -31.88 14.25
C LYS A 485 8.40 -31.68 12.77
N THR A 486 7.37 -31.70 11.93
CA THR A 486 7.53 -31.68 10.47
C THR A 486 6.46 -30.82 9.85
N LYS A 487 6.87 -29.92 8.95
CA LYS A 487 6.00 -29.12 8.09
C LYS A 487 6.46 -29.30 6.65
N LEU A 488 5.52 -29.61 5.77
CA LEU A 488 5.78 -29.71 4.33
C LEU A 488 4.64 -29.06 3.57
N ASN A 489 4.93 -27.94 2.93
CA ASN A 489 4.01 -27.21 2.07
C ASN A 489 4.57 -27.17 0.65
N ILE A 490 3.70 -27.38 -0.33
CA ILE A 490 4.02 -27.27 -1.75
C ILE A 490 2.95 -26.39 -2.40
N PHE A 491 3.39 -25.39 -3.13
CA PHE A 491 2.56 -24.53 -3.97
C PHE A 491 3.13 -24.54 -5.39
N ILE A 492 2.27 -24.73 -6.38
CA ILE A 492 2.61 -24.65 -7.81
C ILE A 492 1.48 -23.88 -8.47
N ASN A 493 1.79 -22.87 -9.27
CA ASN A 493 0.82 -22.12 -10.03
C ASN A 493 1.36 -21.79 -11.41
N GLN A 494 0.65 -22.24 -12.44
CA GLN A 494 0.90 -21.92 -13.83
C GLN A 494 -0.18 -20.96 -14.30
N ASN A 495 0.21 -19.75 -14.68
CA ASN A 495 -0.67 -18.75 -15.27
C ASN A 495 -0.38 -18.61 -16.76
N LYS A 496 -1.41 -18.55 -17.56
CA LYS A 496 -1.36 -18.24 -18.98
C LYS A 496 -2.14 -16.97 -19.22
N TYR A 497 -1.47 -15.96 -19.70
CA TYR A 497 -2.05 -14.69 -20.10
C TYR A 497 -2.15 -14.61 -21.61
N VAL A 498 -3.27 -14.12 -22.12
CA VAL A 498 -3.50 -13.86 -23.52
C VAL A 498 -4.08 -12.46 -23.68
N SER A 499 -3.36 -11.59 -24.38
CA SER A 499 -3.86 -10.30 -24.85
C SER A 499 -4.57 -10.50 -26.19
N VAL A 500 -5.81 -10.06 -26.30
CA VAL A 500 -6.60 -10.20 -27.54
C VAL A 500 -6.09 -9.25 -28.62
N ASN A 501 -5.73 -8.02 -28.23
CA ASN A 501 -5.34 -6.95 -29.18
C ASN A 501 -4.01 -7.22 -29.86
N ASN A 502 -2.98 -7.65 -29.10
CA ASN A 502 -1.62 -7.83 -29.61
C ASN A 502 -1.31 -9.30 -29.91
N GLN A 503 -2.24 -10.22 -29.63
CA GLN A 503 -2.04 -11.68 -29.69
C GLN A 503 -0.83 -12.17 -28.85
N GLU A 504 -0.40 -11.36 -27.89
CA GLU A 504 0.69 -11.70 -26.99
C GLU A 504 0.24 -12.79 -26.02
N LYS A 505 1.10 -13.79 -25.84
CA LYS A 505 0.88 -14.88 -24.90
C LYS A 505 2.05 -14.92 -23.94
N GLU A 506 1.74 -14.92 -22.66
CA GLU A 506 2.74 -15.01 -21.60
C GLU A 506 2.41 -16.17 -20.67
N ASP A 507 3.40 -16.95 -20.34
CA ASP A 507 3.30 -18.08 -19.40
C ASP A 507 4.15 -17.78 -18.15
N PHE A 508 3.53 -17.85 -16.97
CA PHE A 508 4.21 -17.63 -15.70
C PHE A 508 4.11 -18.86 -14.82
N LEU A 509 5.25 -19.35 -14.34
CA LEU A 509 5.33 -20.45 -13.39
C LEU A 509 5.84 -19.95 -12.05
N ASN A 510 5.02 -20.12 -11.01
CA ASN A 510 5.38 -19.82 -9.63
C ASN A 510 5.32 -21.09 -8.81
N THR A 511 6.44 -21.47 -8.21
CA THR A 511 6.49 -22.64 -7.33
C THR A 511 7.09 -22.27 -5.98
N ARG A 512 6.64 -22.96 -4.93
CA ARG A 512 7.22 -22.82 -3.60
C ARG A 512 7.14 -24.12 -2.84
N LEU A 513 8.28 -24.53 -2.27
CA LEU A 513 8.38 -25.66 -1.39
C LEU A 513 9.00 -25.22 -0.07
N VAL A 514 8.30 -25.52 1.03
CA VAL A 514 8.79 -25.27 2.38
C VAL A 514 8.77 -26.58 3.15
N TYR A 515 9.95 -27.05 3.54
CA TYR A 515 10.10 -28.25 4.35
C TYR A 515 10.91 -27.94 5.60
N ASN A 516 10.28 -28.14 6.76
CA ASN A 516 10.92 -27.98 8.05
C ASN A 516 10.80 -29.28 8.82
N GLN A 517 11.90 -29.79 9.35
CA GLN A 517 11.92 -31.01 10.14
C GLN A 517 12.76 -30.84 11.42
N ARG A 518 12.19 -31.32 12.53
CA ARG A 518 12.88 -31.47 13.81
C ARG A 518 12.93 -32.94 14.18
N ALA A 519 14.11 -33.51 14.14
CA ALA A 519 14.33 -34.91 14.44
C ALA A 519 15.11 -35.13 15.75
N PHE A 520 15.09 -36.35 16.26
CA PHE A 520 15.85 -36.80 17.43
C PHE A 520 15.63 -35.89 18.67
N LYS A 521 14.37 -35.55 18.97
CA LYS A 521 14.01 -34.66 20.08
C LYS A 521 14.61 -33.25 19.90
N ASN A 522 14.62 -32.69 18.70
CA ASN A 522 15.17 -31.40 18.28
C ASN A 522 16.71 -31.31 18.35
N ILE A 523 17.41 -32.45 18.25
CA ILE A 523 18.86 -32.44 18.07
C ILE A 523 19.21 -32.02 16.63
N VAL A 524 18.41 -32.44 15.66
CA VAL A 524 18.57 -32.10 14.24
C VAL A 524 17.40 -31.23 13.84
N GLU A 525 17.70 -30.04 13.33
CA GLU A 525 16.74 -29.16 12.69
C GLU A 525 17.16 -28.96 11.23
N SER A 526 16.28 -29.30 10.29
CA SER A 526 16.50 -29.16 8.84
C SER A 526 15.40 -28.27 8.28
N ASN A 527 15.80 -27.20 7.59
CA ASN A 527 14.88 -26.30 6.91
C ASN A 527 15.30 -26.17 5.45
N LEU A 528 14.38 -26.47 4.55
CA LEU A 528 14.53 -26.31 3.11
C LEU A 528 13.46 -25.36 2.60
N PHE A 529 13.89 -24.36 1.89
CA PHE A 529 13.05 -23.42 1.18
C PHE A 529 13.49 -23.39 -0.29
N PHE A 530 12.57 -23.63 -1.18
CA PHE A 530 12.78 -23.50 -2.62
C PHE A 530 11.64 -22.70 -3.23
N GLU A 531 11.98 -21.73 -4.06
CA GLU A 531 11.02 -20.87 -4.75
C GLU A 531 11.48 -20.61 -6.19
N THR A 532 10.53 -20.68 -7.12
CA THR A 532 10.73 -20.25 -8.50
C THR A 532 9.65 -19.23 -8.83
N ASN A 533 10.07 -18.09 -9.35
CA ASN A 533 9.19 -17.05 -9.89
C ASN A 533 9.56 -16.76 -11.34
N SER A 534 8.59 -16.79 -12.22
CA SER A 534 8.73 -16.23 -13.55
C SER A 534 7.80 -15.03 -13.70
N GLY A 535 8.32 -13.93 -14.24
CA GLY A 535 7.52 -12.70 -14.37
C GLY A 535 8.29 -11.57 -15.04
N ASN A 536 7.63 -10.45 -15.20
CA ASN A 536 8.22 -9.25 -15.73
C ASN A 536 8.69 -8.38 -14.57
N LEU A 537 10.00 -8.15 -14.47
CA LEU A 537 10.58 -7.24 -13.49
C LEU A 537 11.03 -5.95 -14.17
N PRO A 538 10.90 -4.79 -13.50
CA PRO A 538 11.51 -3.56 -14.01
C PRO A 538 13.02 -3.78 -14.11
N GLN A 539 13.63 -3.31 -15.20
CA GLN A 539 15.06 -3.25 -15.30
C GLN A 539 15.56 -2.43 -14.12
N GLN A 540 16.37 -3.04 -13.26
CA GLN A 540 16.85 -2.37 -12.07
C GLN A 540 18.00 -1.43 -12.46
N GLU A 541 17.73 -0.14 -12.49
CA GLU A 541 18.74 0.88 -12.40
C GLU A 541 18.86 1.28 -10.94
N TYR A 542 20.07 1.45 -10.48
CA TYR A 542 20.33 1.82 -9.09
C TYR A 542 21.48 2.81 -9.02
N THR A 543 21.45 3.62 -7.98
CA THR A 543 22.55 4.49 -7.57
C THR A 543 22.93 4.18 -6.14
N PHE A 544 24.06 4.69 -5.70
CA PHE A 544 24.51 4.60 -4.33
C PHE A 544 24.43 5.96 -3.66
N LEU A 545 23.74 6.02 -2.52
CA LEU A 545 23.63 7.24 -1.71
C LEU A 545 24.54 7.12 -0.50
N GLU A 546 25.39 8.14 -0.27
CA GLU A 546 26.23 8.20 0.92
C GLU A 546 25.38 8.48 2.16
N VAL A 547 25.64 7.75 3.23
CA VAL A 547 24.98 7.87 4.53
C VAL A 547 26.05 7.90 5.63
N GLU A 548 25.63 8.26 6.83
CA GLU A 548 26.53 8.22 8.00
C GLU A 548 27.17 6.83 8.17
N PRO A 549 28.45 6.75 8.56
CA PRO A 549 29.15 5.49 8.79
C PRO A 549 28.36 4.56 9.72
N GLY A 550 28.18 3.32 9.30
CA GLY A 550 27.40 2.31 10.02
C GLY A 550 25.91 2.25 9.67
N LEU A 551 25.39 3.21 8.89
CA LEU A 551 24.00 3.16 8.38
C LEU A 551 23.92 2.57 6.97
N GLY A 552 25.06 2.49 6.25
CA GLY A 552 25.15 1.92 4.93
C GLY A 552 25.34 0.40 4.93
N SER A 553 25.05 -0.22 3.80
CA SER A 553 25.31 -1.66 3.55
C SER A 553 26.44 -1.87 2.54
N TYR A 554 26.93 -0.81 1.94
CA TYR A 554 27.97 -0.83 0.90
C TYR A 554 29.10 0.11 1.25
N LYS A 555 30.30 -0.22 0.73
CA LYS A 555 31.50 0.62 0.72
C LYS A 555 31.96 0.83 -0.72
N TRP A 556 32.55 1.97 -1.00
CA TRP A 556 33.16 2.26 -2.28
C TRP A 556 34.66 1.95 -2.21
N ILE A 557 35.18 1.32 -3.27
CA ILE A 557 36.61 1.00 -3.45
C ILE A 557 36.98 1.44 -4.85
N ASP A 558 37.78 2.49 -4.96
CA ASP A 558 38.33 2.97 -6.23
C ASP A 558 39.31 1.91 -6.80
N ILE A 559 38.83 1.08 -7.73
CA ILE A 559 39.59 -0.04 -8.30
C ILE A 559 40.55 0.44 -9.37
N ASN A 560 40.16 1.46 -10.14
CA ASN A 560 40.93 1.96 -11.28
C ASN A 560 41.78 3.20 -10.97
N GLY A 561 41.65 3.79 -9.77
CA GLY A 561 42.41 4.94 -9.28
C GLY A 561 42.05 6.28 -9.93
N ASN A 562 40.83 6.37 -10.49
CA ASN A 562 40.37 7.58 -11.19
C ASN A 562 39.60 8.56 -10.26
N ASN A 563 39.33 8.19 -9.00
CA ASN A 563 38.53 8.91 -8.01
C ASN A 563 37.09 9.22 -8.48
N ILE A 564 36.56 8.44 -9.42
CA ILE A 564 35.16 8.54 -9.89
C ILE A 564 34.40 7.33 -9.33
N GLN A 565 33.27 7.58 -8.68
CA GLN A 565 32.43 6.51 -8.14
C GLN A 565 31.66 5.81 -9.26
N GLU A 566 32.19 4.68 -9.73
CA GLU A 566 31.54 3.84 -10.74
C GLU A 566 30.67 2.77 -10.07
N LEU A 567 29.56 2.38 -10.71
CA LEU A 567 28.61 1.42 -10.11
C LEU A 567 29.24 0.07 -9.75
N GLU A 568 30.27 -0.34 -10.49
CA GLU A 568 30.97 -1.61 -10.32
C GLU A 568 31.97 -1.60 -9.14
N GLU A 569 32.25 -0.43 -8.57
CA GLU A 569 33.22 -0.22 -7.49
C GLU A 569 32.61 -0.26 -6.09
N PHE A 570 31.29 -0.49 -5.99
CA PHE A 570 30.60 -0.61 -4.72
C PHE A 570 30.47 -2.06 -4.29
N GLU A 571 31.05 -2.38 -3.15
CA GLU A 571 31.01 -3.71 -2.54
C GLU A 571 30.17 -3.71 -1.26
N ILE A 572 29.60 -4.87 -0.92
CA ILE A 572 28.91 -5.04 0.36
C ILE A 572 29.92 -4.87 1.50
N ALA A 573 29.63 -3.97 2.42
CA ALA A 573 30.45 -3.77 3.61
C ALA A 573 30.41 -5.01 4.50
N VAL A 574 31.59 -5.53 4.87
CA VAL A 574 31.73 -6.71 5.74
C VAL A 574 31.55 -6.32 7.20
N PHE A 575 32.00 -5.13 7.57
CA PHE A 575 31.88 -4.57 8.92
C PHE A 575 30.92 -3.38 8.90
N GLU A 576 30.14 -3.20 9.98
CA GLU A 576 29.14 -2.14 10.06
C GLU A 576 29.73 -0.73 9.92
N ASP A 577 30.93 -0.49 10.45
CA ASP A 577 31.62 0.80 10.40
C ASP A 577 32.16 1.15 9.00
N GLU A 578 32.33 0.18 8.11
CA GLU A 578 32.72 0.41 6.71
C GLU A 578 31.52 0.80 5.81
N GLY A 579 30.31 0.52 6.26
CA GLY A 579 29.08 0.77 5.49
C GLY A 579 28.77 2.27 5.46
N ARG A 580 29.03 2.92 4.33
CA ARG A 580 28.78 4.34 4.09
C ARG A 580 27.81 4.63 2.97
N TYR A 581 27.38 3.60 2.25
CA TYR A 581 26.50 3.75 1.10
C TYR A 581 25.30 2.82 1.20
N ILE A 582 24.15 3.31 0.79
CA ILE A 582 22.93 2.52 0.56
C ILE A 582 22.63 2.49 -0.93
N ARG A 583 22.22 1.32 -1.43
CA ARG A 583 21.79 1.16 -2.82
C ARG A 583 20.35 1.60 -2.95
N VAL A 584 20.08 2.62 -3.76
CA VAL A 584 18.76 3.14 -4.06
C VAL A 584 18.36 2.72 -5.47
N LEU A 585 17.21 2.05 -5.60
CA LEU A 585 16.66 1.69 -6.90
C LEU A 585 16.02 2.90 -7.55
N LEU A 586 16.41 3.18 -8.78
CA LEU A 586 15.79 4.21 -9.59
C LEU A 586 14.55 3.61 -10.29
N PRO A 587 13.42 4.33 -10.37
CA PRO A 587 12.25 3.86 -11.07
C PRO A 587 12.52 3.79 -12.57
N ASN A 588 12.60 2.56 -13.11
CA ASN A 588 12.68 2.33 -14.55
C ASN A 588 11.36 1.72 -15.05
N GLN A 589 10.88 2.18 -16.21
CA GLN A 589 9.65 1.70 -16.84
C GLN A 589 9.87 0.56 -17.84
N ILE A 590 11.13 0.16 -18.06
CA ILE A 590 11.45 -0.97 -18.94
C ILE A 590 11.33 -2.26 -18.16
N PHE A 591 10.46 -3.17 -18.61
CA PHE A 591 10.23 -4.46 -17.95
C PHE A 591 10.91 -5.56 -18.76
N ILE A 592 11.65 -6.40 -18.06
CA ILE A 592 12.36 -7.54 -18.63
C ILE A 592 11.77 -8.82 -18.05
N ARG A 593 11.53 -9.80 -18.92
CA ARG A 593 11.10 -11.13 -18.48
C ARG A 593 12.24 -11.83 -17.75
N THR A 594 11.97 -12.25 -16.53
CA THR A 594 12.96 -12.89 -15.65
C THR A 594 12.46 -14.21 -15.13
N TYR A 595 13.42 -15.08 -14.80
CA TYR A 595 13.20 -16.35 -14.12
C TYR A 595 14.08 -16.36 -12.88
N GLN A 596 13.46 -16.26 -11.72
CA GLN A 596 14.19 -16.25 -10.44
C GLN A 596 14.06 -17.61 -9.76
N ASN A 597 15.17 -18.13 -9.27
CA ASN A 597 15.22 -19.33 -8.48
C ASN A 597 15.92 -19.06 -7.16
N LYS A 598 15.25 -19.36 -6.05
CA LYS A 598 15.78 -19.16 -4.71
C LYS A 598 15.77 -20.48 -3.95
N LEU A 599 16.94 -20.92 -3.49
CA LEU A 599 17.10 -22.10 -2.66
C LEU A 599 17.82 -21.73 -1.38
N ASN A 600 17.18 -21.99 -0.23
CA ASN A 600 17.80 -21.85 1.08
C ASN A 600 17.69 -23.17 1.81
N TYR A 601 18.81 -23.73 2.21
CA TYR A 601 18.87 -24.94 3.03
C TYR A 601 19.66 -24.65 4.32
N SER A 602 19.07 -24.99 5.45
CA SER A 602 19.71 -24.86 6.76
C SER A 602 19.62 -26.18 7.52
N LEU A 603 20.76 -26.68 7.98
CA LEU A 603 20.87 -27.87 8.82
C LEU A 603 21.60 -27.51 10.10
N LYS A 604 20.92 -27.68 11.24
CA LYS A 604 21.46 -27.37 12.55
C LYS A 604 21.49 -28.60 13.44
N PHE A 605 22.64 -28.82 14.09
CA PHE A 605 22.82 -29.83 15.12
C PHE A 605 22.90 -29.17 16.49
N ASN A 606 22.00 -29.53 17.41
CA ASN A 606 21.92 -28.97 18.76
C ASN A 606 21.85 -30.09 19.80
N PHE A 607 22.98 -30.38 20.41
CA PHE A 607 23.09 -31.46 21.40
C PHE A 607 22.87 -31.01 22.85
N LEU A 608 22.41 -29.77 23.11
CA LEU A 608 22.22 -29.21 24.45
C LEU A 608 21.35 -30.09 25.36
N ARG A 609 20.41 -30.86 24.81
CA ARG A 609 19.57 -31.80 25.57
C ARG A 609 20.34 -32.95 26.21
N TRP A 610 21.53 -33.27 25.76
CA TRP A 610 22.37 -34.29 26.37
C TRP A 610 23.19 -33.76 27.55
N LYS A 611 23.14 -32.47 27.88
CA LYS A 611 23.91 -31.82 28.92
C LYS A 611 23.76 -32.48 30.30
N ASN A 612 22.55 -33.00 30.59
CA ASN A 612 22.23 -33.61 31.89
C ASN A 612 22.16 -35.14 31.87
N SER A 613 22.34 -35.79 30.68
CA SER A 613 22.13 -37.24 30.55
C SER A 613 23.42 -38.03 30.37
N GLY A 614 24.61 -37.42 30.60
CA GLY A 614 25.83 -37.88 30.01
C GLY A 614 26.75 -38.76 30.81
N LYS A 615 26.89 -40.01 30.37
CA LYS A 615 28.13 -40.82 30.56
C LYS A 615 28.81 -40.93 29.16
N GLY A 616 30.16 -40.83 29.12
CA GLY A 616 30.96 -41.01 27.92
C GLY A 616 30.81 -39.89 26.88
N ILE A 617 30.75 -40.22 25.61
CA ILE A 617 30.68 -39.33 24.44
C ILE A 617 29.52 -38.32 24.52
N LYS A 618 28.40 -38.68 25.15
CA LYS A 618 27.24 -37.81 25.35
C LYS A 618 27.55 -36.56 26.21
N LYS A 619 28.65 -36.56 26.98
CA LYS A 619 29.09 -35.42 27.78
C LYS A 619 29.86 -34.40 26.95
N PHE A 620 30.44 -34.81 25.82
CA PHE A 620 31.22 -33.98 24.92
C PHE A 620 30.33 -33.20 23.93
N PHE A 621 29.35 -33.86 23.30
CA PHE A 621 28.50 -33.27 22.27
C PHE A 621 27.72 -31.99 22.67
N PRO A 622 27.23 -31.81 23.92
CA PRO A 622 26.57 -30.55 24.32
C PRO A 622 27.43 -29.29 24.24
N ARG A 623 28.74 -29.46 24.07
CA ARG A 623 29.69 -28.37 23.87
C ARG A 623 29.86 -27.97 22.40
N ILE A 624 29.26 -28.74 21.48
CA ILE A 624 29.36 -28.54 20.03
C ILE A 624 27.99 -28.12 19.53
N SER A 625 27.92 -26.99 18.85
CA SER A 625 26.80 -26.65 17.97
C SER A 625 27.35 -26.48 16.56
N ASN A 626 26.66 -27.02 15.58
CA ASN A 626 27.03 -26.87 14.18
C ASN A 626 25.80 -26.42 13.40
N GLN A 627 25.95 -25.45 12.53
CA GLN A 627 24.95 -25.00 11.58
C GLN A 627 25.58 -24.91 10.20
N LEU A 628 25.02 -25.64 9.26
CA LEU A 628 25.33 -25.54 7.85
C LEU A 628 24.20 -24.74 7.19
N GLN A 629 24.57 -23.72 6.42
CA GLN A 629 23.62 -22.96 5.62
C GLN A 629 24.13 -22.90 4.19
N TYR A 630 23.21 -23.13 3.26
CA TYR A 630 23.45 -23.05 1.82
C TYR A 630 22.35 -22.22 1.19
N SER A 631 22.72 -21.18 0.45
CA SER A 631 21.79 -20.26 -0.20
C SER A 631 22.21 -20.04 -1.65
N ILE A 632 21.24 -20.12 -2.55
CA ILE A 632 21.37 -19.73 -3.96
C ILE A 632 20.22 -18.78 -4.25
N ASP A 633 20.53 -17.64 -4.86
CA ASP A 633 19.58 -16.71 -5.45
C ASP A 633 20.07 -16.41 -6.87
N LYS A 634 19.23 -16.72 -7.89
CA LYS A 634 19.66 -16.68 -9.29
C LYS A 634 18.55 -16.14 -10.17
#